data_64dae7f0a72db3722dfb64c3a5f4d4be
#
_entry.id   64dae7f0a72db3722dfb64c3a5f4d4be
#
_cell.length_a   1.000
_cell.length_b   1.000
_cell.length_c   1.000
_cell.angle_alpha   90.00
_cell.angle_beta   90.00
_cell.angle_gamma   90.00
#
_symmetry.space_group_name_H-M   'P 1'
#
loop_
_entity.id
_entity.type
_entity.pdbx_description
1 polymer ?
#
loop_
_entity_poly.entity_id
_entity_poly.type
_entity_poly.pdbx_seq_one_letter_code
_entity_poly.pdbx_strand_id
1 'polypeptide(L)'
;MTILHANGAARLTNLGVIRAAGADAAAFLQGQLTQDVLNLQPGQSRLAAWCNPKGRILASGWVLRRTGDELLLVLSADLLAATLKRLSMFVLRAKVQLTDASAQWAMYGLLGDAARAPLARTGDVLVPLPPADNAPRMLLLRPPGEPAPDAPVLAPEIWHWAAVRSGVATVTAPVAQAFVPQMLNYESVGGVDFKKGCYPGQEVVARSQFRGAIKRRAWVARVDTDTPAQAGQDIFRDSDPTQPAGLVAQAAPEPQPATSSAGTASNAAALIACLPIAAVQDLENSAGRFTLGSPGGPPLTGLHLPYPLLEDV
;
A
#
# COMPACT_ATOMS: atom_id res chain seq x y z
N MET A 1 -18.96 7.78 9.77
CA MET A 1 -18.50 8.88 8.86
C MET A 1 -18.25 8.27 7.50
N THR A 2 -18.72 8.83 6.41
CA THR A 2 -18.46 8.30 5.07
C THR A 2 -17.21 9.01 4.51
N ILE A 3 -16.25 8.29 3.93
CA ILE A 3 -15.02 8.86 3.33
C ILE A 3 -15.37 9.94 2.28
N LEU A 4 -16.50 9.80 1.59
CA LEU A 4 -16.94 10.73 0.54
C LEU A 4 -17.01 12.20 0.98
N HIS A 5 -17.13 12.48 2.28
CA HIS A 5 -17.18 13.84 2.84
C HIS A 5 -15.89 14.23 3.57
N ALA A 6 -14.90 13.33 3.65
CA ALA A 6 -13.63 13.65 4.27
C ALA A 6 -12.79 14.51 3.32
N ASN A 7 -12.35 15.67 3.81
CA ASN A 7 -11.55 16.62 3.04
C ASN A 7 -10.46 17.22 3.92
N GLY A 8 -9.26 17.33 3.38
CA GLY A 8 -8.17 18.01 4.07
C GLY A 8 -6.80 17.34 3.88
N ALA A 9 -5.85 17.77 4.71
CA ALA A 9 -4.46 17.33 4.71
C ALA A 9 -4.07 16.71 6.07
N ALA A 10 -3.60 15.48 6.06
CA ALA A 10 -3.07 14.79 7.23
C ALA A 10 -1.53 14.77 7.19
N ARG A 11 -0.86 15.14 8.29
CA ARG A 11 0.59 15.00 8.44
C ARG A 11 0.93 13.52 8.58
N LEU A 12 1.88 13.01 7.77
CA LEU A 12 2.28 11.60 7.77
C LEU A 12 3.69 11.46 8.34
N THR A 13 3.85 10.54 9.29
CA THR A 13 5.14 10.23 9.95
C THR A 13 5.54 8.76 9.78
N ASN A 14 4.65 7.95 9.22
CA ASN A 14 4.82 6.50 9.03
C ASN A 14 5.43 6.13 7.67
N LEU A 15 5.82 7.10 6.87
CA LEU A 15 6.50 6.92 5.59
C LEU A 15 7.94 7.41 5.65
N GLY A 16 8.78 6.79 4.84
CA GLY A 16 10.16 7.21 4.63
C GLY A 16 10.48 7.34 3.15
N VAL A 17 11.58 8.00 2.84
CA VAL A 17 12.00 8.31 1.48
C VAL A 17 13.43 7.83 1.24
N ILE A 18 13.63 6.90 0.30
CA ILE A 18 14.94 6.58 -0.25
C ILE A 18 15.13 7.44 -1.50
N ARG A 19 16.21 8.23 -1.52
CA ARG A 19 16.65 8.96 -2.69
C ARG A 19 17.67 8.12 -3.45
N ALA A 20 17.43 7.89 -4.73
CA ALA A 20 18.36 7.30 -5.67
C ALA A 20 18.80 8.39 -6.67
N ALA A 21 20.07 8.77 -6.64
CA ALA A 21 20.61 9.86 -7.46
C ALA A 21 21.87 9.42 -8.21
N GLY A 22 21.96 9.79 -9.46
CA GLY A 22 23.09 9.52 -10.35
C GLY A 22 22.66 9.04 -11.72
N ALA A 23 23.58 9.05 -12.67
CA ALA A 23 23.32 8.74 -14.08
C ALA A 23 22.66 7.37 -14.30
N ASP A 24 22.93 6.40 -13.43
CA ASP A 24 22.38 5.05 -13.54
C ASP A 24 21.20 4.80 -12.57
N ALA A 25 20.67 5.83 -11.91
CA ALA A 25 19.63 5.64 -10.87
C ALA A 25 18.37 4.96 -11.42
N ALA A 26 17.88 5.38 -12.58
CA ALA A 26 16.71 4.78 -13.23
C ALA A 26 17.00 3.33 -13.67
N ALA A 27 18.14 3.07 -14.31
CA ALA A 27 18.52 1.75 -14.76
C ALA A 27 18.72 0.77 -13.58
N PHE A 28 19.31 1.24 -12.49
CA PHE A 28 19.46 0.47 -11.27
C PHE A 28 18.09 0.07 -10.68
N LEU A 29 17.19 1.04 -10.46
CA LEU A 29 15.86 0.76 -9.92
C LEU A 29 15.01 -0.07 -10.88
N GLN A 30 15.18 0.09 -12.20
CA GLN A 30 14.58 -0.78 -13.22
C GLN A 30 14.92 -2.25 -12.97
N GLY A 31 16.16 -2.55 -12.64
CA GLY A 31 16.62 -3.90 -12.35
C GLY A 31 16.22 -4.43 -10.97
N GLN A 32 15.55 -3.64 -10.13
CA GLN A 32 15.19 -4.02 -8.76
C GLN A 32 13.67 -4.12 -8.54
N LEU A 33 12.88 -3.27 -9.16
CA LEU A 33 11.47 -3.08 -8.88
C LEU A 33 10.57 -3.81 -9.89
N THR A 34 9.35 -4.11 -9.49
CA THR A 34 8.35 -4.77 -10.34
C THR A 34 7.77 -3.88 -11.43
N GLN A 35 7.99 -2.56 -11.35
CA GLN A 35 7.40 -1.58 -12.26
C GLN A 35 8.44 -0.97 -13.20
N ASP A 36 8.00 -0.52 -14.37
CA ASP A 36 8.85 0.19 -15.33
C ASP A 36 9.21 1.58 -14.81
N VAL A 37 10.49 1.78 -14.54
CA VAL A 37 11.06 3.01 -13.98
C VAL A 37 11.79 3.83 -15.04
N LEU A 38 12.28 3.18 -16.10
CA LEU A 38 13.02 3.85 -17.17
C LEU A 38 12.15 4.84 -17.93
N ASN A 39 10.89 4.48 -18.18
CA ASN A 39 9.95 5.29 -18.92
C ASN A 39 9.18 6.33 -18.07
N LEU A 40 9.46 6.42 -16.76
CA LEU A 40 8.92 7.50 -15.94
C LEU A 40 9.47 8.86 -16.38
N GLN A 41 8.59 9.80 -16.68
CA GLN A 41 8.98 11.19 -16.93
C GLN A 41 9.11 11.95 -15.60
N PRO A 42 9.87 13.06 -15.56
CA PRO A 42 9.90 13.94 -14.40
C PRO A 42 8.49 14.34 -13.94
N GLY A 43 8.22 14.23 -12.64
CA GLY A 43 6.90 14.47 -12.03
C GLY A 43 5.95 13.28 -12.08
N GLN A 44 6.27 12.20 -12.80
CA GLN A 44 5.47 10.98 -12.80
C GLN A 44 5.85 10.05 -11.65
N SER A 45 4.87 9.26 -11.20
CA SER A 45 5.03 8.25 -10.17
C SER A 45 4.31 6.94 -10.52
N ARG A 46 4.79 5.83 -9.98
CA ARG A 46 4.16 4.51 -10.09
C ARG A 46 4.27 3.74 -8.79
N LEU A 47 3.25 2.95 -8.48
CA LEU A 47 3.34 1.94 -7.43
C LEU A 47 4.33 0.86 -7.87
N ALA A 48 5.17 0.40 -6.97
CA ALA A 48 6.12 -0.67 -7.23
C ALA A 48 6.31 -1.56 -5.99
N ALA A 49 6.68 -2.80 -6.22
CA ALA A 49 7.19 -3.69 -5.20
C ALA A 49 8.67 -4.01 -5.45
N TRP A 50 9.39 -4.23 -4.37
CA TRP A 50 10.71 -4.83 -4.37
C TRP A 50 10.61 -6.25 -3.82
N CYS A 51 11.00 -7.24 -4.63
CA CYS A 51 10.82 -8.65 -4.31
C CYS A 51 12.15 -9.35 -4.02
N ASN A 52 12.08 -10.44 -3.26
CA ASN A 52 13.16 -11.41 -3.16
C ASN A 52 13.12 -12.38 -4.37
N PRO A 53 14.16 -13.24 -4.56
CA PRO A 53 14.19 -14.21 -5.67
C PRO A 53 13.02 -15.21 -5.70
N LYS A 54 12.30 -15.39 -4.57
CA LYS A 54 11.08 -16.21 -4.49
C LYS A 54 9.81 -15.44 -4.84
N GLY A 55 9.93 -14.22 -5.40
CA GLY A 55 8.79 -13.35 -5.74
C GLY A 55 8.04 -12.75 -4.56
N ARG A 56 8.55 -12.89 -3.32
CA ARG A 56 7.91 -12.33 -2.13
C ARG A 56 8.30 -10.86 -1.95
N ILE A 57 7.32 -10.02 -1.67
CA ILE A 57 7.51 -8.57 -1.50
C ILE A 57 8.31 -8.31 -0.21
N LEU A 58 9.45 -7.67 -0.34
CA LEU A 58 10.29 -7.18 0.77
C LEU A 58 9.84 -5.81 1.25
N ALA A 59 9.50 -4.94 0.30
CA ALA A 59 8.95 -3.61 0.52
C ALA A 59 8.10 -3.20 -0.68
N SER A 60 7.16 -2.30 -0.47
CA SER A 60 6.37 -1.69 -1.54
C SER A 60 6.23 -0.20 -1.31
N GLY A 61 5.99 0.54 -2.38
CA GLY A 61 5.85 1.98 -2.28
C GLY A 61 5.72 2.66 -3.64
N TRP A 62 5.80 3.97 -3.62
CA TRP A 62 5.69 4.80 -4.80
C TRP A 62 7.07 5.22 -5.26
N VAL A 63 7.45 4.82 -6.47
CA VAL A 63 8.64 5.32 -7.15
C VAL A 63 8.24 6.52 -8.00
N LEU A 64 8.96 7.60 -7.88
CA LEU A 64 8.71 8.83 -8.63
C LEU A 64 10.01 9.40 -9.20
N ARG A 65 9.96 9.95 -10.40
CA ARG A 65 11.08 10.65 -11.01
C ARG A 65 10.98 12.13 -10.69
N ARG A 66 11.94 12.65 -9.92
CA ARG A 66 12.01 14.06 -9.58
C ARG A 66 12.70 14.88 -10.68
N THR A 67 13.85 14.38 -11.14
CA THR A 67 14.63 14.94 -12.25
C THR A 67 15.12 13.82 -13.17
N GLY A 68 15.94 14.14 -14.18
CA GLY A 68 16.56 13.15 -15.07
C GLY A 68 17.30 12.05 -14.31
N ASP A 69 18.11 12.45 -13.33
CA ASP A 69 19.04 11.58 -12.61
C ASP A 69 18.64 11.33 -11.15
N GLU A 70 17.43 11.73 -10.76
CA GLU A 70 16.96 11.56 -9.38
C GLU A 70 15.57 10.94 -9.31
N LEU A 71 15.49 9.82 -8.57
CA LEU A 71 14.25 9.16 -8.24
C LEU A 71 14.10 9.09 -6.71
N LEU A 72 12.86 9.15 -6.27
CA LEU A 72 12.50 8.94 -4.87
C LEU A 72 11.65 7.67 -4.77
N LEU A 73 11.93 6.84 -3.77
CA LEU A 73 11.11 5.69 -3.41
C LEU A 73 10.49 5.98 -2.03
N VAL A 74 9.18 6.18 -2.01
CA VAL A 74 8.42 6.41 -0.78
C VAL A 74 7.82 5.09 -0.32
N LEU A 75 8.18 4.64 0.87
CA LEU A 75 7.78 3.35 1.44
C LEU A 75 7.47 3.47 2.93
N SER A 76 7.05 2.37 3.56
CA SER A 76 6.83 2.35 5.01
C SER A 76 8.12 2.63 5.77
N ALA A 77 8.05 3.53 6.76
CA ALA A 77 9.22 3.96 7.53
C ALA A 77 9.89 2.82 8.30
N ASP A 78 9.12 1.83 8.75
CA ASP A 78 9.62 0.65 9.48
C ASP A 78 10.46 -0.30 8.60
N LEU A 79 10.32 -0.22 7.27
CA LEU A 79 11.12 -0.99 6.31
C LEU A 79 12.25 -0.20 5.68
N LEU A 80 12.32 1.13 5.89
CA LEU A 80 13.25 2.00 5.18
C LEU A 80 14.71 1.60 5.38
N ALA A 81 15.17 1.47 6.62
CA ALA A 81 16.56 1.17 6.92
C ALA A 81 17.01 -0.19 6.36
N ALA A 82 16.16 -1.22 6.51
CA ALA A 82 16.43 -2.57 5.99
C ALA A 82 16.45 -2.58 4.44
N THR A 83 15.51 -1.85 3.81
CA THR A 83 15.42 -1.72 2.36
C THR A 83 16.63 -0.97 1.81
N LEU A 84 16.99 0.17 2.38
CA LEU A 84 18.13 0.97 1.97
C LEU A 84 19.44 0.16 2.07
N LYS A 85 19.68 -0.46 3.22
CA LYS A 85 20.87 -1.29 3.45
C LYS A 85 20.98 -2.40 2.41
N ARG A 86 19.88 -3.12 2.15
CA ARG A 86 19.90 -4.27 1.24
C ARG A 86 19.96 -3.85 -0.23
N LEU A 87 19.26 -2.80 -0.66
CA LEU A 87 19.39 -2.26 -2.01
C LEU A 87 20.82 -1.79 -2.30
N SER A 88 21.47 -1.14 -1.32
CA SER A 88 22.85 -0.66 -1.45
C SER A 88 23.85 -1.79 -1.72
N MET A 89 23.58 -3.01 -1.27
CA MET A 89 24.44 -4.18 -1.56
C MET A 89 24.44 -4.56 -3.04
N PHE A 90 23.44 -4.16 -3.82
CA PHE A 90 23.36 -4.40 -5.27
C PHE A 90 23.97 -3.27 -6.10
N VAL A 91 24.35 -2.16 -5.48
CA VAL A 91 25.08 -1.06 -6.14
C VAL A 91 26.54 -1.45 -6.29
N LEU A 92 26.86 -2.20 -7.35
CA LEU A 92 28.24 -2.69 -7.57
C LEU A 92 29.06 -1.69 -8.38
N ARG A 93 28.67 -1.47 -9.64
CA ARG A 93 29.36 -0.59 -10.60
C ARG A 93 28.48 0.55 -11.12
N ALA A 94 27.19 0.53 -10.74
CA ALA A 94 26.24 1.55 -11.16
C ALA A 94 26.59 2.91 -10.54
N LYS A 95 26.53 3.96 -11.35
CA LYS A 95 26.71 5.36 -10.91
C LYS A 95 25.42 5.85 -10.26
N VAL A 96 25.10 5.29 -9.10
CA VAL A 96 23.92 5.65 -8.29
C VAL A 96 24.31 5.70 -6.82
N GLN A 97 23.82 6.70 -6.12
CA GLN A 97 23.90 6.81 -4.67
C GLN A 97 22.49 6.67 -4.07
N LEU A 98 22.35 5.76 -3.12
CA LEU A 98 21.13 5.56 -2.35
C LEU A 98 21.30 6.19 -0.97
N THR A 99 20.37 7.02 -0.56
CA THR A 99 20.40 7.70 0.75
C THR A 99 19.01 7.75 1.38
N ASP A 100 18.95 7.74 2.71
CA ASP A 100 17.74 8.15 3.43
C ASP A 100 17.56 9.67 3.28
N ALA A 101 16.50 10.06 2.62
CA ALA A 101 16.11 11.44 2.41
C ALA A 101 14.85 11.83 3.19
N SER A 102 14.40 11.02 4.15
CA SER A 102 13.14 11.25 4.88
C SER A 102 13.09 12.62 5.55
N ALA A 103 14.22 13.05 6.13
CA ALA A 103 14.33 14.37 6.77
C ALA A 103 14.25 15.56 5.78
N GLN A 104 14.37 15.33 4.48
CA GLN A 104 14.26 16.36 3.45
C GLN A 104 12.81 16.62 3.03
N TRP A 105 11.84 15.92 3.64
CA TRP A 105 10.44 16.00 3.24
C TRP A 105 9.48 16.06 4.43
N ALA A 106 8.58 17.02 4.37
CA ALA A 106 7.35 17.02 5.14
C ALA A 106 6.28 16.31 4.31
N MET A 107 5.79 15.14 4.75
CA MET A 107 4.83 14.35 3.98
C MET A 107 3.40 14.57 4.48
N TYR A 108 2.47 14.75 3.53
CA TYR A 108 1.05 14.95 3.81
C TYR A 108 0.21 14.05 2.91
N GLY A 109 -0.83 13.47 3.50
CA GLY A 109 -1.91 12.82 2.76
C GLY A 109 -3.04 13.81 2.51
N LEU A 110 -3.35 14.07 1.25
CA LEU A 110 -4.46 14.93 0.84
C LEU A 110 -5.66 14.06 0.45
N LEU A 111 -6.83 14.40 0.94
CA LEU A 111 -8.09 13.66 0.71
C LEU A 111 -9.19 14.62 0.26
N GLY A 112 -10.07 14.13 -0.61
CA GLY A 112 -11.23 14.90 -1.09
C GLY A 112 -10.82 16.06 -1.99
N ASP A 113 -11.39 17.23 -1.78
CA ASP A 113 -11.13 18.42 -2.61
C ASP A 113 -9.67 18.89 -2.50
N ALA A 114 -9.04 18.72 -1.33
CA ALA A 114 -7.63 19.00 -1.14
C ALA A 114 -6.74 18.15 -2.08
N ALA A 115 -7.17 16.96 -2.47
CA ALA A 115 -6.48 16.10 -3.43
C ALA A 115 -6.83 16.42 -4.89
N ARG A 116 -8.04 16.93 -5.18
CA ARG A 116 -8.49 17.31 -6.54
C ARG A 116 -7.74 18.51 -7.08
N ALA A 117 -7.57 19.52 -6.22
CA ALA A 117 -6.95 20.79 -6.60
C ALA A 117 -5.86 21.17 -5.57
N PRO A 118 -4.77 20.40 -5.48
CA PRO A 118 -3.73 20.70 -4.51
C PRO A 118 -3.06 22.04 -4.83
N LEU A 119 -2.97 22.90 -3.83
CA LEU A 119 -2.20 24.14 -3.93
C LEU A 119 -0.72 23.82 -3.77
N ALA A 120 -0.12 23.34 -4.87
CA ALA A 120 1.30 23.01 -4.93
C ALA A 120 2.17 24.26 -4.95
N ARG A 121 3.32 24.18 -4.28
CA ARG A 121 4.37 25.22 -4.29
C ARG A 121 5.58 24.72 -5.05
N THR A 122 6.46 25.64 -5.38
CA THR A 122 7.78 25.30 -5.98
C THR A 122 8.53 24.35 -5.05
N GLY A 123 8.96 23.20 -5.57
CA GLY A 123 9.67 22.16 -4.80
C GLY A 123 8.76 21.08 -4.23
N ASP A 124 7.45 21.26 -4.25
CA ASP A 124 6.51 20.19 -3.88
C ASP A 124 6.56 19.04 -4.89
N VAL A 125 6.34 17.83 -4.39
CA VAL A 125 6.17 16.63 -5.21
C VAL A 125 4.81 16.02 -4.91
N LEU A 126 4.02 15.81 -5.94
CA LEU A 126 2.67 15.28 -5.88
C LEU A 126 2.64 13.85 -6.42
N VAL A 127 2.06 12.92 -5.67
CA VAL A 127 1.89 11.52 -6.04
C VAL A 127 0.38 11.21 -6.02
N PRO A 128 -0.28 11.11 -7.18
CA PRO A 128 -1.65 10.64 -7.26
C PRO A 128 -1.77 9.22 -6.73
N LEU A 129 -2.75 8.96 -5.88
CA LEU A 129 -2.99 7.66 -5.27
C LEU A 129 -4.36 7.10 -5.70
N PRO A 130 -4.55 5.77 -5.69
CA PRO A 130 -5.86 5.18 -5.88
C PRO A 130 -6.89 5.79 -4.92
N PRO A 131 -8.11 6.09 -5.41
CA PRO A 131 -9.15 6.67 -4.58
C PRO A 131 -9.60 5.71 -3.48
N ALA A 132 -10.21 6.24 -2.43
CA ALA A 132 -10.87 5.48 -1.39
C ALA A 132 -12.38 5.74 -1.46
N ASP A 133 -13.19 4.72 -1.72
CA ASP A 133 -14.65 4.86 -1.90
C ASP A 133 -15.00 6.05 -2.83
N ASN A 134 -14.30 6.20 -3.95
CA ASN A 134 -14.37 7.30 -4.92
C ASN A 134 -13.86 8.67 -4.42
N ALA A 135 -13.42 8.83 -3.18
CA ALA A 135 -12.75 10.03 -2.74
C ALA A 135 -11.31 10.09 -3.28
N PRO A 136 -10.91 11.15 -3.99
CA PRO A 136 -9.55 11.27 -4.52
C PRO A 136 -8.54 11.39 -3.38
N ARG A 137 -7.35 10.81 -3.62
CA ARG A 137 -6.23 10.80 -2.68
C ARG A 137 -4.95 11.21 -3.38
N MET A 138 -4.10 11.94 -2.65
CA MET A 138 -2.79 12.34 -3.12
C MET A 138 -1.79 12.35 -1.97
N LEU A 139 -0.56 11.93 -2.24
CA LEU A 139 0.54 12.14 -1.33
C LEU A 139 1.31 13.37 -1.78
N LEU A 140 1.54 14.29 -0.84
CA LEU A 140 2.35 15.48 -1.04
C LEU A 140 3.65 15.34 -0.24
N LEU A 141 4.79 15.46 -0.92
CA LEU A 141 6.09 15.65 -0.30
C LEU A 141 6.47 17.13 -0.47
N ARG A 142 6.68 17.81 0.64
CA ARG A 142 7.01 19.25 0.70
C ARG A 142 8.37 19.45 1.35
N PRO A 143 9.22 20.36 0.87
CA PRO A 143 10.48 20.70 1.55
C PRO A 143 10.24 21.06 3.03
N PRO A 144 11.12 20.67 3.96
CA PRO A 144 10.96 21.00 5.36
C PRO A 144 11.07 22.51 5.58
N GLY A 145 10.34 23.03 6.57
CA GLY A 145 10.28 24.46 6.86
C GLY A 145 9.22 25.25 6.08
N GLU A 146 8.68 24.66 4.99
CA GLU A 146 7.54 25.25 4.29
C GLU A 146 6.26 25.10 5.13
N PRO A 147 5.33 26.08 5.07
CA PRO A 147 4.04 25.96 5.76
C PRO A 147 3.25 24.72 5.33
N ALA A 148 2.44 24.18 6.24
CA ALA A 148 1.51 23.09 5.93
C ALA A 148 0.64 23.43 4.70
N PRO A 149 0.07 22.43 4.00
CA PRO A 149 -0.87 22.68 2.92
C PRO A 149 -2.02 23.55 3.38
N ASP A 150 -2.44 24.50 2.50
CA ASP A 150 -3.62 25.34 2.74
C ASP A 150 -4.88 24.51 2.45
N ALA A 151 -5.25 23.69 3.44
CA ALA A 151 -6.38 22.78 3.42
C ALA A 151 -6.84 22.53 4.86
N PRO A 152 -8.07 22.09 5.08
CA PRO A 152 -8.53 21.68 6.41
C PRO A 152 -7.59 20.63 7.00
N VAL A 153 -7.34 20.71 8.31
CA VAL A 153 -6.53 19.70 9.01
C VAL A 153 -7.32 18.39 9.07
N LEU A 154 -6.73 17.33 8.55
CA LEU A 154 -7.30 15.98 8.58
C LEU A 154 -6.56 15.14 9.63
N ALA A 155 -7.32 14.47 10.51
CA ALA A 155 -6.73 13.54 11.47
C ALA A 155 -6.04 12.37 10.73
N PRO A 156 -4.80 11.98 11.13
CA PRO A 156 -4.06 10.90 10.47
C PRO A 156 -4.83 9.58 10.40
N GLU A 157 -5.68 9.29 11.38
CA GLU A 157 -6.51 8.09 11.45
C GLU A 157 -7.49 8.02 10.25
N ILE A 158 -8.06 9.16 9.84
CA ILE A 158 -8.96 9.24 8.67
C ILE A 158 -8.16 8.91 7.39
N TRP A 159 -6.93 9.40 7.29
CA TRP A 159 -6.05 9.07 6.17
C TRP A 159 -5.70 7.58 6.13
N HIS A 160 -5.33 6.99 7.27
CA HIS A 160 -4.98 5.57 7.34
C HIS A 160 -6.18 4.68 7.02
N TRP A 161 -7.36 5.05 7.52
CA TRP A 161 -8.59 4.36 7.19
C TRP A 161 -8.91 4.47 5.68
N ALA A 162 -8.80 5.66 5.09
CA ALA A 162 -8.93 5.84 3.64
C ALA A 162 -7.90 5.04 2.85
N ALA A 163 -6.66 4.87 3.36
CA ALA A 163 -5.64 4.04 2.72
C ALA A 163 -6.07 2.57 2.66
N VAL A 164 -6.62 2.02 3.73
CA VAL A 164 -7.19 0.65 3.74
C VAL A 164 -8.37 0.53 2.78
N ARG A 165 -9.29 1.51 2.81
CA ARG A 165 -10.49 1.54 1.95
C ARG A 165 -10.17 1.63 0.46
N SER A 166 -8.99 2.12 0.07
CA SER A 166 -8.53 2.08 -1.32
C SER A 166 -8.21 0.67 -1.83
N GLY A 167 -8.08 -0.33 -0.95
CA GLY A 167 -7.72 -1.70 -1.30
C GLY A 167 -6.28 -1.89 -1.78
N VAL A 168 -5.45 -0.85 -1.75
CA VAL A 168 -4.03 -0.91 -2.16
C VAL A 168 -3.14 -0.93 -0.92
N ALA A 169 -2.71 -2.13 -0.54
CA ALA A 169 -1.93 -2.33 0.66
C ALA A 169 -0.52 -1.74 0.54
N THR A 170 -0.05 -1.10 1.60
CA THR A 170 1.37 -0.79 1.80
C THR A 170 1.98 -1.91 2.65
N VAL A 171 3.05 -2.55 2.16
CA VAL A 171 3.75 -3.59 2.93
C VAL A 171 4.54 -2.93 4.05
N THR A 172 4.31 -3.40 5.27
CA THR A 172 5.00 -2.99 6.51
C THR A 172 5.81 -4.16 7.07
N ALA A 173 6.64 -3.92 8.08
CA ALA A 173 7.53 -4.94 8.64
C ALA A 173 6.82 -6.25 9.06
N PRO A 174 5.64 -6.24 9.72
CA PRO A 174 4.96 -7.47 10.12
C PRO A 174 4.57 -8.40 8.98
N VAL A 175 4.41 -7.86 7.76
CA VAL A 175 3.97 -8.62 6.58
C VAL A 175 5.02 -8.67 5.46
N ALA A 176 6.24 -8.21 5.73
CA ALA A 176 7.35 -8.35 4.80
C ALA A 176 7.58 -9.83 4.46
N GLN A 177 7.70 -10.14 3.18
CA GLN A 177 7.83 -11.49 2.61
C GLN A 177 6.59 -12.40 2.76
N ALA A 178 5.46 -11.92 3.28
CA ALA A 178 4.23 -12.71 3.38
C ALA A 178 3.56 -12.94 2.02
N PHE A 179 3.66 -11.99 1.11
CA PHE A 179 2.87 -11.97 -0.13
C PHE A 179 3.74 -11.94 -1.39
N VAL A 180 3.23 -12.49 -2.49
CA VAL A 180 3.64 -12.14 -3.86
C VAL A 180 2.75 -10.99 -4.35
N PRO A 181 3.14 -10.19 -5.36
CA PRO A 181 2.38 -9.02 -5.82
C PRO A 181 0.91 -9.29 -6.11
N GLN A 182 0.58 -10.42 -6.74
CA GLN A 182 -0.79 -10.79 -7.08
C GLN A 182 -1.67 -11.09 -5.86
N MET A 183 -1.09 -11.50 -4.74
CA MET A 183 -1.85 -11.70 -3.50
C MET A 183 -2.37 -10.37 -2.93
N LEU A 184 -1.75 -9.25 -3.32
CA LEU A 184 -2.17 -7.89 -2.98
C LEU A 184 -2.79 -7.14 -4.16
N ASN A 185 -3.12 -7.85 -5.25
CA ASN A 185 -3.71 -7.31 -6.49
C ASN A 185 -2.84 -6.24 -7.17
N TYR A 186 -1.52 -6.25 -6.96
CA TYR A 186 -0.64 -5.19 -7.45
C TYR A 186 -0.63 -5.09 -8.98
N GLU A 187 -0.79 -6.21 -9.70
CA GLU A 187 -0.92 -6.19 -11.15
C GLU A 187 -2.18 -5.44 -11.60
N SER A 188 -3.26 -5.54 -10.83
CA SER A 188 -4.55 -4.89 -11.14
C SER A 188 -4.55 -3.38 -10.87
N VAL A 189 -3.65 -2.92 -9.99
CA VAL A 189 -3.54 -1.50 -9.61
C VAL A 189 -2.26 -0.84 -10.11
N GLY A 190 -1.64 -1.43 -11.13
CA GLY A 190 -0.46 -0.87 -11.79
C GLY A 190 0.82 -0.95 -10.96
N GLY A 191 0.93 -1.91 -10.04
CA GLY A 191 2.13 -2.16 -9.23
C GLY A 191 3.12 -3.15 -9.87
N VAL A 192 2.77 -3.77 -11.00
CA VAL A 192 3.61 -4.71 -11.76
C VAL A 192 3.52 -4.38 -13.25
N ASP A 193 4.67 -4.31 -13.92
CA ASP A 193 4.76 -4.24 -15.37
C ASP A 193 5.37 -5.55 -15.88
N PHE A 194 4.60 -6.30 -16.67
CA PHE A 194 5.04 -7.59 -17.25
C PHE A 194 5.85 -7.44 -18.53
N LYS A 195 5.89 -6.23 -19.12
CA LYS A 195 6.61 -5.93 -20.38
C LYS A 195 7.99 -5.33 -20.14
N LYS A 196 8.29 -4.95 -18.90
CA LYS A 196 9.60 -4.41 -18.53
C LYS A 196 10.69 -5.49 -18.47
N GLY A 197 11.97 -5.07 -18.40
CA GLY A 197 13.13 -5.95 -18.21
C GLY A 197 13.17 -6.67 -16.85
N CYS A 198 14.18 -7.53 -16.67
CA CYS A 198 14.31 -8.43 -15.53
C CYS A 198 14.44 -7.71 -14.17
N TYR A 199 13.91 -8.36 -13.11
CA TYR A 199 14.05 -7.97 -11.71
C TYR A 199 14.01 -9.22 -10.81
N PRO A 200 14.50 -9.19 -9.56
CA PRO A 200 14.50 -10.33 -8.65
C PRO A 200 13.09 -10.87 -8.41
N GLY A 201 12.90 -12.18 -8.60
CA GLY A 201 11.60 -12.85 -8.40
C GLY A 201 10.62 -12.76 -9.56
N GLN A 202 10.98 -12.10 -10.68
CA GLN A 202 10.11 -11.96 -11.85
C GLN A 202 9.57 -13.28 -12.37
N GLU A 203 10.37 -14.35 -12.38
CA GLU A 203 9.92 -15.67 -12.85
C GLU A 203 8.71 -16.18 -12.07
N VAL A 204 8.75 -16.06 -10.72
CA VAL A 204 7.62 -16.49 -9.87
C VAL A 204 6.40 -15.58 -10.08
N VAL A 205 6.61 -14.26 -10.17
CA VAL A 205 5.53 -13.28 -10.42
C VAL A 205 4.89 -13.52 -11.80
N ALA A 206 5.68 -13.68 -12.85
CA ALA A 206 5.18 -13.97 -14.20
C ALA A 206 4.49 -15.34 -14.27
N ARG A 207 5.05 -16.38 -13.65
CA ARG A 207 4.42 -17.70 -13.60
C ARG A 207 3.06 -17.65 -12.90
N SER A 208 2.94 -16.91 -11.80
CA SER A 208 1.67 -16.75 -11.09
C SER A 208 0.60 -16.10 -11.98
N GLN A 209 0.98 -15.21 -12.91
CA GLN A 209 0.06 -14.55 -13.82
C GLN A 209 -0.31 -15.43 -15.04
N PHE A 210 0.70 -16.01 -15.70
CA PHE A 210 0.51 -16.60 -17.03
C PHE A 210 0.39 -18.12 -17.05
N ARG A 211 0.87 -18.81 -16.02
CA ARG A 211 0.95 -20.30 -15.99
C ARG A 211 0.41 -20.91 -14.72
N GLY A 212 0.06 -20.09 -13.71
CA GLY A 212 -0.45 -20.53 -12.43
C GLY A 212 -1.86 -20.03 -12.18
N ALA A 213 -2.60 -20.69 -11.29
CA ALA A 213 -3.82 -20.11 -10.73
C ALA A 213 -3.45 -19.19 -9.57
N ILE A 214 -3.87 -17.94 -9.62
CA ILE A 214 -3.81 -17.04 -8.47
C ILE A 214 -4.81 -17.57 -7.44
N LYS A 215 -4.30 -18.15 -6.36
CA LYS A 215 -5.15 -18.82 -5.35
C LYS A 215 -5.65 -17.89 -4.25
N ARG A 216 -4.97 -16.76 -4.05
CA ARG A 216 -5.26 -15.78 -3.00
C ARG A 216 -5.26 -14.38 -3.57
N ARG A 217 -6.16 -13.54 -3.06
CA ARG A 217 -6.34 -12.13 -3.42
C ARG A 217 -6.55 -11.29 -2.18
N ALA A 218 -6.38 -9.99 -2.30
CA ALA A 218 -6.73 -9.02 -1.26
C ALA A 218 -8.15 -8.51 -1.45
N TRP A 219 -8.91 -8.45 -0.37
CA TRP A 219 -10.24 -7.83 -0.28
C TRP A 219 -10.23 -6.80 0.83
N VAL A 220 -11.00 -5.74 0.65
CA VAL A 220 -11.35 -4.84 1.74
C VAL A 220 -12.46 -5.49 2.55
N ALA A 221 -12.34 -5.47 3.86
CA ALA A 221 -13.33 -5.97 4.80
C ALA A 221 -13.47 -5.03 5.99
N ARG A 222 -14.53 -5.21 6.77
CA ARG A 222 -14.77 -4.56 8.06
C ARG A 222 -14.82 -5.62 9.16
N VAL A 223 -14.35 -5.26 10.33
CA VAL A 223 -14.45 -6.07 11.55
C VAL A 223 -14.84 -5.17 12.73
N ASP A 224 -15.73 -5.66 13.58
CA ASP A 224 -16.00 -5.08 14.89
C ASP A 224 -15.19 -5.88 15.92
N THR A 225 -14.27 -5.23 16.64
CA THR A 225 -13.30 -5.91 17.51
C THR A 225 -12.97 -5.04 18.73
N ASP A 226 -12.77 -5.69 19.88
CA ASP A 226 -12.36 -5.00 21.12
C ASP A 226 -10.85 -4.71 21.17
N THR A 227 -10.08 -5.36 20.31
CA THR A 227 -8.63 -5.14 20.20
C THR A 227 -8.28 -4.56 18.84
N PRO A 228 -7.32 -3.63 18.72
CA PRO A 228 -6.92 -3.06 17.45
C PRO A 228 -6.52 -4.14 16.44
N ALA A 229 -7.16 -4.14 15.27
CA ALA A 229 -6.76 -4.99 14.16
C ALA A 229 -5.42 -4.51 13.58
N GLN A 230 -4.53 -5.44 13.25
CA GLN A 230 -3.16 -5.14 12.83
C GLN A 230 -2.73 -5.98 11.62
N ALA A 231 -1.79 -5.44 10.82
CA ALA A 231 -1.12 -6.21 9.79
C ALA A 231 -0.39 -7.43 10.40
N GLY A 232 -0.47 -8.57 9.71
CA GLY A 232 0.13 -9.82 10.17
C GLY A 232 -0.75 -10.67 11.07
N GLN A 233 -1.95 -10.22 11.43
CA GLN A 233 -2.90 -11.07 12.14
C GLN A 233 -3.48 -12.16 11.22
N ASP A 234 -3.60 -13.36 11.75
CA ASP A 234 -4.22 -14.49 11.07
C ASP A 234 -5.73 -14.29 10.90
N ILE A 235 -6.25 -14.83 9.80
CA ILE A 235 -7.68 -14.90 9.52
C ILE A 235 -8.06 -16.37 9.42
N PHE A 236 -9.06 -16.81 10.18
CA PHE A 236 -9.57 -18.17 10.20
C PHE A 236 -10.86 -18.28 9.41
N ARG A 237 -11.23 -19.51 9.04
CA ARG A 237 -12.52 -19.83 8.40
C ARG A 237 -13.25 -20.85 9.25
N ASP A 238 -14.55 -20.67 9.45
CA ASP A 238 -15.37 -21.58 10.26
C ASP A 238 -15.35 -23.04 9.75
N SER A 239 -15.21 -23.23 8.43
CA SER A 239 -15.16 -24.57 7.82
C SER A 239 -13.84 -25.31 8.02
N ASP A 240 -12.74 -24.60 8.36
CA ASP A 240 -11.45 -25.18 8.73
C ASP A 240 -10.79 -24.32 9.83
N PRO A 241 -11.16 -24.52 11.08
CA PRO A 241 -10.65 -23.75 12.21
C PRO A 241 -9.24 -24.19 12.65
N THR A 242 -8.69 -25.24 12.07
CA THR A 242 -7.41 -25.84 12.51
C THR A 242 -6.18 -25.06 12.02
N GLN A 243 -6.34 -24.27 10.99
CA GLN A 243 -5.26 -23.49 10.39
C GLN A 243 -5.75 -22.13 9.88
N PRO A 244 -4.87 -21.10 9.79
CA PRO A 244 -5.24 -19.83 9.21
C PRO A 244 -5.61 -19.96 7.74
N ALA A 245 -6.77 -19.41 7.38
CA ALA A 245 -7.22 -19.31 5.99
C ALA A 245 -6.55 -18.13 5.26
N GLY A 246 -6.25 -17.05 5.98
CA GLY A 246 -5.71 -15.82 5.40
C GLY A 246 -4.87 -15.01 6.37
N LEU A 247 -4.47 -13.81 5.91
CA LEU A 247 -3.64 -12.90 6.67
C LEU A 247 -4.08 -11.44 6.42
N VAL A 248 -4.08 -10.62 7.46
CA VAL A 248 -4.30 -9.18 7.34
C VAL A 248 -3.07 -8.53 6.74
N ALA A 249 -3.21 -7.92 5.57
CA ALA A 249 -2.14 -7.19 4.91
C ALA A 249 -1.98 -5.76 5.46
N GLN A 250 -3.11 -5.10 5.77
CA GLN A 250 -3.16 -3.77 6.37
C GLN A 250 -4.46 -3.59 7.14
N ALA A 251 -4.44 -2.81 8.22
CA ALA A 251 -5.62 -2.48 9.00
C ALA A 251 -5.58 -1.02 9.44
N ALA A 252 -6.75 -0.43 9.65
CA ALA A 252 -6.90 0.87 10.28
C ALA A 252 -8.24 0.95 11.04
N PRO A 253 -8.27 1.59 12.22
CA PRO A 253 -9.50 1.81 12.97
C PRO A 253 -10.45 2.70 12.16
N GLU A 254 -11.74 2.44 12.27
CA GLU A 254 -12.78 3.30 11.70
C GLU A 254 -12.83 4.60 12.51
N PRO A 255 -12.71 5.79 11.87
CA PRO A 255 -12.75 7.07 12.58
C PRO A 255 -14.08 7.27 13.27
N GLN A 256 -14.03 7.61 14.56
CA GLN A 256 -15.24 7.93 15.33
C GLN A 256 -15.76 9.33 14.96
N PRO A 257 -17.08 9.54 14.83
CA PRO A 257 -17.63 10.87 14.70
C PRO A 257 -17.36 11.68 15.98
N ALA A 258 -16.96 12.95 15.83
CA ALA A 258 -16.60 13.84 16.94
C ALA A 258 -17.75 14.04 17.98
N THR A 259 -18.96 13.58 17.68
CA THR A 259 -20.18 13.71 18.52
C THR A 259 -20.58 12.44 19.25
N SER A 260 -19.81 11.34 19.17
CA SER A 260 -20.16 10.14 19.96
C SER A 260 -19.87 10.39 21.44
N SER A 261 -20.95 10.50 22.23
CA SER A 261 -20.87 10.48 23.70
C SER A 261 -20.15 9.21 24.15
N ALA A 262 -19.30 9.34 25.17
CA ALA A 262 -18.49 8.27 25.75
C ALA A 262 -19.36 7.10 26.29
N GLY A 263 -19.84 6.22 25.42
CA GLY A 263 -20.68 5.08 25.83
C GLY A 263 -20.87 4.00 24.76
N THR A 264 -20.64 4.30 23.49
CA THR A 264 -20.83 3.37 22.37
C THR A 264 -19.76 3.57 21.29
N ALA A 265 -18.50 3.67 21.70
CA ALA A 265 -17.40 3.71 20.72
C ALA A 265 -17.39 2.37 19.98
N SER A 266 -17.78 2.37 18.71
CA SER A 266 -17.57 1.21 17.83
C SER A 266 -16.08 1.03 17.66
N ASN A 267 -15.54 -0.11 18.09
CA ASN A 267 -14.14 -0.50 17.86
C ASN A 267 -13.97 -1.13 16.47
N ALA A 268 -14.73 -0.64 15.47
CA ALA A 268 -14.66 -1.13 14.11
C ALA A 268 -13.33 -0.77 13.45
N ALA A 269 -12.85 -1.66 12.60
CA ALA A 269 -11.69 -1.45 11.76
C ALA A 269 -11.96 -1.87 10.33
N ALA A 270 -11.33 -1.18 9.37
CA ALA A 270 -11.20 -1.66 8.01
C ALA A 270 -9.92 -2.48 7.86
N LEU A 271 -9.98 -3.53 7.05
CA LEU A 271 -8.88 -4.45 6.77
C LEU A 271 -8.66 -4.57 5.26
N ILE A 272 -7.41 -4.78 4.85
CA ILE A 272 -7.09 -5.46 3.60
C ILE A 272 -6.73 -6.90 3.96
N ALA A 273 -7.60 -7.83 3.65
CA ALA A 273 -7.50 -9.24 3.99
C ALA A 273 -7.07 -10.06 2.76
N CYS A 274 -5.92 -10.73 2.84
CA CYS A 274 -5.46 -11.66 1.80
C CYS A 274 -6.08 -13.04 2.06
N LEU A 275 -7.03 -13.44 1.23
CA LEU A 275 -7.87 -14.63 1.39
C LEU A 275 -7.81 -15.55 0.17
N PRO A 276 -8.09 -16.87 0.32
CA PRO A 276 -8.25 -17.78 -0.82
C PRO A 276 -9.49 -17.41 -1.65
N ILE A 277 -9.33 -17.30 -2.95
CA ILE A 277 -10.41 -16.94 -3.88
C ILE A 277 -11.59 -17.90 -3.76
N ALA A 278 -11.34 -19.22 -3.82
CA ALA A 278 -12.37 -20.22 -3.69
C ALA A 278 -13.15 -20.10 -2.36
N ALA A 279 -12.46 -19.79 -1.25
CA ALA A 279 -13.11 -19.64 0.03
C ALA A 279 -14.01 -18.38 0.11
N VAL A 280 -13.66 -17.30 -0.60
CA VAL A 280 -14.51 -16.11 -0.70
C VAL A 280 -15.72 -16.38 -1.58
N GLN A 281 -15.54 -17.04 -2.72
CA GLN A 281 -16.64 -17.46 -3.60
C GLN A 281 -17.65 -18.39 -2.90
N ASP A 282 -17.16 -19.30 -2.06
CA ASP A 282 -18.02 -20.18 -1.27
C ASP A 282 -18.89 -19.45 -0.26
N LEU A 283 -18.51 -18.23 0.20
CA LEU A 283 -19.34 -17.44 1.12
C LEU A 283 -20.67 -17.01 0.47
N GLU A 284 -20.70 -16.83 -0.85
CA GLU A 284 -21.93 -16.49 -1.59
C GLU A 284 -22.91 -17.67 -1.60
N ASN A 285 -22.41 -18.91 -1.45
CA ASN A 285 -23.18 -20.15 -1.56
C ASN A 285 -23.38 -20.87 -0.20
N SER A 286 -22.70 -20.45 0.85
CA SER A 286 -22.72 -21.13 2.17
C SER A 286 -22.68 -20.15 3.33
N ALA A 287 -23.19 -20.56 4.47
CA ALA A 287 -23.20 -19.76 5.72
C ALA A 287 -21.82 -19.64 6.42
N GLY A 288 -20.72 -19.89 5.69
CA GLY A 288 -19.37 -19.78 6.25
C GLY A 288 -18.98 -18.35 6.60
N ARG A 289 -18.03 -18.16 7.52
CA ARG A 289 -17.49 -16.85 7.91
C ARG A 289 -15.98 -16.89 7.98
N PHE A 290 -15.36 -15.72 7.75
CA PHE A 290 -13.99 -15.47 8.17
C PHE A 290 -13.98 -14.75 9.51
N THR A 291 -13.04 -15.10 10.37
CA THR A 291 -12.88 -14.51 11.71
C THR A 291 -11.45 -14.04 11.92
N LEU A 292 -11.29 -12.95 12.66
CA LEU A 292 -9.99 -12.32 12.91
C LEU A 292 -9.31 -12.94 14.13
N GLY A 293 -8.02 -13.25 14.02
CA GLY A 293 -7.11 -13.59 15.11
C GLY A 293 -7.25 -15.02 15.66
N SER A 294 -8.46 -15.59 15.65
CA SER A 294 -8.70 -16.94 16.16
C SER A 294 -9.96 -17.56 15.55
N PRO A 295 -10.09 -18.91 15.58
CA PRO A 295 -11.37 -19.55 15.34
C PRO A 295 -12.44 -19.03 16.30
N GLY A 296 -13.60 -18.61 15.76
CA GLY A 296 -14.66 -17.99 16.56
C GLY A 296 -14.39 -16.55 17.01
N GLY A 297 -13.29 -15.93 16.56
CA GLY A 297 -13.02 -14.51 16.76
C GLY A 297 -14.01 -13.58 16.05
N PRO A 298 -13.80 -12.26 16.10
CA PRO A 298 -14.68 -11.28 15.46
C PRO A 298 -14.84 -11.56 13.96
N PRO A 299 -16.08 -11.60 13.42
CA PRO A 299 -16.31 -11.90 12.02
C PRO A 299 -15.93 -10.76 11.10
N LEU A 300 -15.33 -11.08 9.94
CA LEU A 300 -15.13 -10.17 8.85
C LEU A 300 -16.44 -10.00 8.08
N THR A 301 -16.78 -8.76 7.78
CA THR A 301 -18.00 -8.39 7.07
C THR A 301 -17.69 -7.48 5.87
N GLY A 302 -18.62 -7.37 4.91
CA GLY A 302 -18.52 -6.43 3.81
C GLY A 302 -17.31 -6.63 2.90
N LEU A 303 -16.91 -7.89 2.67
CA LEU A 303 -15.83 -8.21 1.73
C LEU A 303 -16.15 -7.68 0.34
N HIS A 304 -15.26 -6.87 -0.22
CA HIS A 304 -15.40 -6.32 -1.57
C HIS A 304 -14.05 -5.94 -2.19
N LEU A 305 -14.07 -5.74 -3.50
CA LEU A 305 -12.97 -5.19 -4.28
C LEU A 305 -13.31 -3.75 -4.68
N PRO A 306 -12.50 -2.73 -4.33
CA PRO A 306 -12.79 -1.35 -4.68
C PRO A 306 -12.43 -1.01 -6.14
N TYR A 307 -11.86 -1.93 -6.88
CA TYR A 307 -11.45 -1.82 -8.29
C TYR A 307 -11.63 -3.17 -9.01
N PRO A 308 -11.76 -3.17 -10.34
CA PRO A 308 -11.77 -4.40 -11.11
C PRO A 308 -10.40 -5.10 -11.07
N LEU A 309 -10.41 -6.43 -11.02
CA LEU A 309 -9.19 -7.23 -11.16
C LEU A 309 -8.79 -7.30 -12.63
N LEU A 310 -7.48 -7.35 -12.87
CA LEU A 310 -6.94 -7.63 -14.19
C LEU A 310 -7.12 -9.13 -14.48
N GLU A 311 -8.01 -9.46 -15.41
CA GLU A 311 -8.34 -10.84 -15.74
C GLU A 311 -7.37 -11.42 -16.77
N ASP A 312 -6.97 -10.62 -17.79
CA ASP A 312 -6.01 -11.00 -18.85
C ASP A 312 -4.92 -9.93 -19.05
N VAL A 313 -3.67 -10.37 -19.31
CA VAL A 313 -2.50 -9.51 -19.58
C VAL A 313 -1.93 -9.82 -20.96
#